data_43c9acba7165de09b4ff2b44728d96a3
#
_entry.id   43c9acba7165de09b4ff2b44728d96a3
#
_cell.length_a   1.000
_cell.length_b   1.000
_cell.length_c   1.000
_cell.angle_alpha   90.00
_cell.angle_beta   90.00
_cell.angle_gamma   90.00
#
_symmetry.space_group_name_H-M   'P 1'
#
loop_
_entity.id
_entity.type
_entity.pdbx_description
1 polymer ?
#
loop_
_entity_poly.entity_id
_entity_poly.type
_entity_poly.pdbx_seq_one_letter_code
_entity_poly.pdbx_strand_id
1 'polypeptide(L)'
;MDYKPVFIFVLFIVPMWSSKMFRCYNDQELQAAADRKLRTHYLRPTEAPRTTARSSSYSCPLELYKTPLSDEQRDRSLSPWRFVTHIKEDHFPSTYVGAQCLCSGCIQLKDNKMIEDYDYNSVPIVQNRVFLKKELCDDKKTYRLRPVNVEVAVGCTCVRPQSS
;
A
#
# COMPACT_ATOMS: atom_id res chain seq x y z
N MET A 1 55.29 -14.38 -51.08
CA MET A 1 54.69 -13.20 -50.41
C MET A 1 53.25 -13.56 -50.12
N ASP A 2 52.97 -14.00 -48.87
CA ASP A 2 51.69 -14.52 -48.47
C ASP A 2 50.86 -13.39 -47.86
N TYR A 3 49.82 -12.95 -48.55
CA TYR A 3 48.83 -12.01 -48.00
C TYR A 3 47.84 -12.81 -47.14
N LYS A 4 47.92 -12.65 -45.82
CA LYS A 4 46.87 -13.13 -44.92
C LYS A 4 45.71 -12.16 -45.01
N PRO A 5 44.46 -12.63 -45.26
CA PRO A 5 43.30 -11.76 -45.21
C PRO A 5 42.98 -11.42 -43.74
N VAL A 6 43.08 -10.15 -43.39
CA VAL A 6 42.61 -9.61 -42.12
C VAL A 6 41.09 -9.48 -42.18
N PHE A 7 40.36 -10.41 -41.56
CA PHE A 7 38.94 -10.29 -41.38
C PHE A 7 38.67 -9.22 -40.32
N ILE A 8 38.31 -8.01 -40.76
CA ILE A 8 37.83 -6.95 -39.91
C ILE A 8 36.37 -7.28 -39.54
N PHE A 9 36.15 -7.86 -38.35
CA PHE A 9 34.85 -7.98 -37.74
C PHE A 9 34.40 -6.56 -37.33
N VAL A 10 33.66 -5.88 -38.18
CA VAL A 10 32.93 -4.69 -37.83
C VAL A 10 31.76 -5.14 -36.96
N LEU A 11 31.97 -5.14 -35.65
CA LEU A 11 30.90 -5.24 -34.66
C LEU A 11 29.98 -4.05 -34.83
N PHE A 12 28.87 -4.23 -35.52
CA PHE A 12 27.73 -3.31 -35.47
C PHE A 12 27.18 -3.32 -34.06
N ILE A 13 27.70 -2.45 -33.20
CA ILE A 13 27.08 -2.12 -31.94
C ILE A 13 25.80 -1.33 -32.29
N VAL A 14 24.73 -2.04 -32.58
CA VAL A 14 23.41 -1.46 -32.66
C VAL A 14 23.10 -0.99 -31.21
N PRO A 15 22.95 0.30 -30.95
CA PRO A 15 22.49 0.75 -29.66
C PRO A 15 21.08 0.16 -29.50
N MET A 16 20.96 -0.91 -28.70
CA MET A 16 19.66 -1.38 -28.21
C MET A 16 19.13 -0.29 -27.27
N TRP A 17 18.60 0.75 -27.84
CA TRP A 17 17.68 1.62 -27.14
C TRP A 17 16.43 0.77 -26.87
N SER A 18 16.50 0.01 -25.80
CA SER A 18 15.32 -0.55 -25.17
C SER A 18 14.52 0.63 -24.63
N SER A 19 13.87 1.35 -25.54
CA SER A 19 12.76 2.18 -25.15
C SER A 19 11.78 1.22 -24.49
N LYS A 20 11.67 1.27 -23.16
CA LYS A 20 10.56 0.66 -22.44
C LYS A 20 9.31 1.33 -23.01
N MET A 21 8.84 0.81 -24.12
CA MET A 21 7.67 1.28 -24.81
C MET A 21 6.51 1.01 -23.85
N PHE A 22 6.14 2.01 -23.08
CA PHE A 22 4.97 1.96 -22.22
C PHE A 22 3.77 1.80 -23.14
N ARG A 23 3.28 0.55 -23.22
CA ARG A 23 2.10 0.24 -24.02
C ARG A 23 0.93 1.07 -23.52
N CYS A 24 0.28 1.77 -24.44
CA CYS A 24 -0.97 2.48 -24.21
C CYS A 24 -2.14 1.51 -24.42
N TYR A 25 -3.16 1.64 -23.62
CA TYR A 25 -4.35 0.79 -23.60
C TYR A 25 -5.59 1.66 -23.74
N ASN A 26 -6.60 1.17 -24.42
CA ASN A 26 -7.92 1.80 -24.38
C ASN A 26 -8.57 1.55 -22.99
N ASP A 27 -9.63 2.26 -22.70
CA ASP A 27 -10.29 2.20 -21.39
C ASP A 27 -10.86 0.80 -21.09
N GLN A 28 -11.31 0.06 -22.12
CA GLN A 28 -11.86 -1.29 -21.97
C GLN A 28 -10.78 -2.34 -21.64
N GLU A 29 -9.58 -2.21 -22.17
CA GLU A 29 -8.46 -3.13 -21.94
C GLU A 29 -7.68 -2.82 -20.65
N LEU A 30 -7.84 -1.60 -20.13
CA LEU A 30 -6.99 -1.05 -19.08
C LEU A 30 -7.05 -1.89 -17.79
N GLN A 31 -8.25 -2.29 -17.35
CA GLN A 31 -8.43 -3.10 -16.16
C GLN A 31 -7.77 -4.48 -16.30
N ALA A 32 -7.99 -5.16 -17.41
CA ALA A 32 -7.39 -6.48 -17.67
C ALA A 32 -5.86 -6.41 -17.78
N ALA A 33 -5.33 -5.33 -18.36
CA ALA A 33 -3.90 -5.08 -18.45
C ALA A 33 -3.28 -4.81 -17.07
N ALA A 34 -3.96 -4.02 -16.24
CA ALA A 34 -3.55 -3.72 -14.88
C ALA A 34 -3.50 -4.99 -14.02
N ASP A 35 -4.57 -5.79 -14.04
CA ASP A 35 -4.66 -7.05 -13.29
C ASP A 35 -3.55 -8.02 -13.70
N ARG A 36 -3.28 -8.14 -15.01
CA ARG A 36 -2.20 -8.98 -15.52
C ARG A 36 -0.84 -8.51 -15.01
N LYS A 37 -0.54 -7.20 -15.12
CA LYS A 37 0.72 -6.63 -14.64
C LYS A 37 0.90 -6.82 -13.14
N LEU A 38 -0.13 -6.58 -12.34
CA LEU A 38 -0.09 -6.77 -10.89
C LEU A 38 0.16 -8.23 -10.52
N ARG A 39 -0.47 -9.19 -11.22
CA ARG A 39 -0.28 -10.63 -10.96
C ARG A 39 1.12 -11.12 -11.35
N THR A 40 1.68 -10.62 -12.44
CA THR A 40 2.93 -11.13 -13.01
C THR A 40 4.16 -10.52 -12.33
N HIS A 41 4.10 -9.25 -11.93
CA HIS A 41 5.28 -8.51 -11.49
C HIS A 41 5.26 -8.13 -10.00
N TYR A 42 4.11 -8.24 -9.34
CA TYR A 42 3.97 -7.80 -7.94
C TYR A 42 3.24 -8.86 -7.12
N LEU A 43 3.79 -9.14 -5.93
CA LEU A 43 3.13 -10.02 -4.98
C LEU A 43 1.75 -9.46 -4.63
N ARG A 44 0.71 -10.26 -4.84
CA ARG A 44 -0.63 -9.91 -4.38
C ARG A 44 -0.60 -9.72 -2.87
N PRO A 45 -1.14 -8.62 -2.35
CA PRO A 45 -1.44 -8.55 -0.94
C PRO A 45 -2.38 -9.72 -0.59
N THR A 46 -2.07 -10.42 0.49
CA THR A 46 -2.97 -11.38 1.11
C THR A 46 -4.35 -10.76 1.23
N GLU A 47 -5.39 -11.56 1.05
CA GLU A 47 -6.80 -11.17 1.08
C GLU A 47 -7.09 -10.09 2.12
N ALA A 48 -7.74 -9.01 1.66
CA ALA A 48 -7.99 -7.86 2.53
C ALA A 48 -8.82 -8.31 3.74
N PRO A 49 -8.42 -7.93 4.95
CA PRO A 49 -9.20 -8.22 6.15
C PRO A 49 -10.63 -7.69 5.97
N ARG A 50 -11.62 -8.43 6.46
CA ARG A 50 -13.01 -7.99 6.38
C ARG A 50 -13.16 -6.62 7.04
N THR A 51 -13.61 -5.64 6.28
CA THR A 51 -13.91 -4.31 6.79
C THR A 51 -15.12 -4.42 7.69
N THR A 52 -14.95 -4.15 8.96
CA THR A 52 -16.08 -3.98 9.87
C THR A 52 -16.57 -2.53 9.70
N ALA A 53 -17.56 -2.36 8.83
CA ALA A 53 -18.32 -1.12 8.76
C ALA A 53 -19.19 -1.01 10.01
N ARG A 54 -18.63 -0.62 11.14
CA ARG A 54 -19.37 -0.06 12.26
C ARG A 54 -19.04 1.43 12.31
N SER A 55 -19.98 2.20 11.81
CA SER A 55 -20.14 3.60 12.13
C SER A 55 -20.36 3.72 13.62
N SER A 56 -19.33 3.97 14.39
CA SER A 56 -19.45 4.41 15.76
C SER A 56 -18.32 5.38 16.06
N SER A 57 -18.70 6.42 16.79
CA SER A 57 -17.93 7.57 17.25
C SER A 57 -16.40 7.35 17.35
N TYR A 58 -15.67 8.39 16.98
CA TYR A 58 -14.21 8.47 16.98
C TYR A 58 -13.61 8.53 18.40
N SER A 59 -14.13 7.75 19.35
CA SER A 59 -13.55 7.67 20.69
C SER A 59 -12.74 6.38 20.85
N CYS A 60 -11.64 6.49 21.58
CA CYS A 60 -10.80 5.35 21.93
C CYS A 60 -11.64 4.29 22.67
N PRO A 61 -11.64 3.00 22.20
CA PRO A 61 -12.61 2.00 22.67
C PRO A 61 -12.15 1.30 23.95
N LEU A 62 -12.05 2.00 25.05
CA LEU A 62 -11.64 1.47 26.36
C LEU A 62 -12.50 0.29 26.82
N GLU A 63 -13.74 0.22 26.35
CA GLU A 63 -14.69 -0.86 26.71
C GLU A 63 -14.24 -2.24 26.20
N LEU A 64 -13.47 -2.29 25.10
CA LEU A 64 -12.93 -3.56 24.56
C LEU A 64 -12.03 -4.29 25.58
N TYR A 65 -11.49 -3.56 26.54
CA TYR A 65 -10.56 -4.11 27.55
C TYR A 65 -11.24 -4.50 28.87
N LYS A 66 -12.55 -4.26 28.99
CA LYS A 66 -13.37 -4.67 30.15
C LYS A 66 -13.98 -6.06 29.99
N THR A 67 -14.04 -6.56 28.76
CA THR A 67 -14.57 -7.88 28.43
C THR A 67 -13.42 -8.87 28.17
N PRO A 68 -13.67 -10.20 28.16
CA PRO A 68 -12.66 -11.17 27.77
C PRO A 68 -12.02 -10.75 26.44
N LEU A 69 -10.69 -10.88 26.37
CA LEU A 69 -9.88 -10.42 25.22
C LEU A 69 -10.41 -11.06 23.93
N SER A 70 -10.59 -10.21 22.91
CA SER A 70 -10.87 -10.65 21.55
C SER A 70 -9.71 -11.51 21.00
N ASP A 71 -10.02 -12.49 20.16
CA ASP A 71 -9.00 -13.27 19.45
C ASP A 71 -8.28 -12.41 18.38
N GLU A 72 -8.90 -11.31 17.94
CA GLU A 72 -8.36 -10.40 16.95
C GLU A 72 -7.25 -9.52 17.54
N GLN A 73 -6.05 -9.60 16.97
CA GLN A 73 -4.89 -8.83 17.41
C GLN A 73 -5.15 -7.31 17.46
N ARG A 74 -5.93 -6.78 16.52
CA ARG A 74 -6.27 -5.36 16.43
C ARG A 74 -7.08 -4.85 17.62
N ASP A 75 -7.94 -5.69 18.20
CA ASP A 75 -8.84 -5.31 19.29
C ASP A 75 -8.16 -5.40 20.67
N ARG A 76 -7.09 -6.18 20.80
CA ARG A 76 -6.31 -6.35 22.04
C ARG A 76 -4.98 -5.63 22.04
N SER A 77 -4.71 -4.83 20.98
CA SER A 77 -3.51 -3.98 20.90
C SER A 77 -3.65 -2.74 21.77
N LEU A 78 -2.60 -2.33 22.47
CA LEU A 78 -2.57 -1.05 23.19
C LEU A 78 -2.84 0.16 22.31
N SER A 79 -2.73 -0.01 21.01
CA SER A 79 -3.08 0.94 19.95
C SER A 79 -4.06 0.26 19.00
N PRO A 80 -5.34 0.09 19.38
CA PRO A 80 -6.32 -0.64 18.58
C PRO A 80 -6.64 0.08 17.27
N TRP A 81 -7.01 -0.70 16.24
CA TRP A 81 -7.32 -0.15 14.93
C TRP A 81 -8.49 -0.90 14.28
N ARG A 82 -9.08 -0.25 13.31
CA ARG A 82 -10.06 -0.87 12.39
C ARG A 82 -9.54 -0.82 10.96
N PHE A 83 -10.09 -1.67 10.11
CA PHE A 83 -9.81 -1.62 8.68
C PHE A 83 -10.87 -0.76 7.98
N VAL A 84 -10.41 0.16 7.15
CA VAL A 84 -11.24 1.05 6.34
C VAL A 84 -10.89 0.91 4.87
N THR A 85 -11.90 1.07 4.01
CA THR A 85 -11.70 1.04 2.57
C THR A 85 -11.34 2.44 2.07
N HIS A 86 -10.28 2.50 1.30
CA HIS A 86 -9.83 3.71 0.61
C HIS A 86 -10.09 3.57 -0.89
N ILE A 87 -10.42 4.67 -1.55
CA ILE A 87 -10.69 4.73 -2.99
C ILE A 87 -9.66 5.67 -3.64
N LYS A 88 -9.04 5.21 -4.72
CA LYS A 88 -8.13 5.98 -5.60
C LYS A 88 -8.48 5.66 -7.04
N GLU A 89 -9.35 6.44 -7.65
CA GLU A 89 -9.95 6.17 -8.97
C GLU A 89 -8.93 6.07 -10.12
N ASP A 90 -7.81 6.79 -10.01
CA ASP A 90 -6.72 6.80 -11.01
C ASP A 90 -5.65 5.71 -10.77
N HIS A 91 -5.90 4.77 -9.86
CA HIS A 91 -4.98 3.68 -9.49
C HIS A 91 -5.61 2.30 -9.66
N PHE A 92 -4.76 1.30 -9.84
CA PHE A 92 -5.12 -0.12 -9.82
C PHE A 92 -4.32 -0.84 -8.73
N PRO A 93 -4.99 -1.53 -7.79
CA PRO A 93 -6.43 -1.53 -7.60
C PRO A 93 -6.95 -0.13 -7.22
N SER A 94 -8.19 0.19 -7.64
CA SER A 94 -8.84 1.46 -7.31
C SER A 94 -9.33 1.51 -5.86
N THR A 95 -9.52 0.33 -5.25
CA THR A 95 -9.92 0.20 -3.84
C THR A 95 -8.91 -0.65 -3.09
N TYR A 96 -8.58 -0.23 -1.87
CA TYR A 96 -7.73 -1.00 -0.98
C TYR A 96 -8.14 -0.79 0.47
N VAL A 97 -7.76 -1.72 1.32
CA VAL A 97 -8.04 -1.67 2.75
C VAL A 97 -6.79 -1.20 3.49
N GLY A 98 -6.98 -0.25 4.39
CA GLY A 98 -5.95 0.26 5.29
C GLY A 98 -6.40 0.26 6.74
N ALA A 99 -5.46 0.27 7.67
CA ALA A 99 -5.73 0.41 9.09
C ALA A 99 -5.97 1.88 9.45
N GLN A 100 -6.90 2.12 10.37
CA GLN A 100 -7.15 3.41 10.99
C GLN A 100 -7.06 3.24 12.50
N CYS A 101 -6.16 3.98 13.15
CA CYS A 101 -6.03 3.96 14.60
C CYS A 101 -7.29 4.52 15.26
N LEU A 102 -7.73 3.89 16.34
CA LEU A 102 -8.95 4.27 17.07
C LEU A 102 -8.67 5.20 18.23
N CYS A 103 -7.41 5.28 18.68
CA CYS A 103 -6.96 6.15 19.77
C CYS A 103 -5.91 7.14 19.25
N SER A 104 -5.74 8.26 19.92
CA SER A 104 -4.63 9.19 19.75
C SER A 104 -3.47 8.86 20.67
N GLY A 105 -3.80 8.53 21.92
CA GLY A 105 -2.88 7.96 22.91
C GLY A 105 -2.84 6.44 22.85
N CYS A 106 -2.23 5.82 23.85
CA CYS A 106 -2.19 4.37 23.99
C CYS A 106 -3.00 3.92 25.20
N ILE A 107 -3.65 2.75 25.08
CA ILE A 107 -4.42 2.17 26.18
C ILE A 107 -3.47 1.55 27.18
N GLN A 108 -3.57 1.97 28.44
CA GLN A 108 -2.79 1.45 29.55
C GLN A 108 -3.65 1.17 30.77
N LEU A 109 -3.18 0.25 31.60
CA LEU A 109 -3.78 -0.01 32.90
C LEU A 109 -3.06 0.87 33.95
N LYS A 110 -3.75 1.89 34.47
CA LYS A 110 -3.27 2.74 35.60
C LYS A 110 -4.31 2.67 36.72
N ASP A 111 -3.86 2.44 37.94
CA ASP A 111 -4.71 2.35 39.13
C ASP A 111 -5.92 1.41 38.94
N ASN A 112 -5.69 0.25 38.37
CA ASN A 112 -6.70 -0.77 38.06
C ASN A 112 -7.82 -0.30 37.11
N LYS A 113 -7.57 0.77 36.32
CA LYS A 113 -8.47 1.30 35.29
C LYS A 113 -7.79 1.36 33.93
N MET A 114 -8.50 0.98 32.90
CA MET A 114 -8.04 1.19 31.52
C MET A 114 -8.25 2.65 31.14
N ILE A 115 -7.17 3.31 30.74
CA ILE A 115 -7.17 4.71 30.32
C ILE A 115 -6.48 4.87 28.97
N GLU A 116 -6.82 5.92 28.23
CA GLU A 116 -6.03 6.40 27.11
C GLU A 116 -4.93 7.32 27.68
N ASP A 117 -3.68 6.86 27.53
CA ASP A 117 -2.50 7.54 28.04
C ASP A 117 -1.83 8.31 26.92
N TYR A 118 -1.75 9.63 27.07
CA TYR A 118 -1.16 10.55 26.10
C TYR A 118 0.35 10.76 26.28
N ASP A 119 0.99 10.09 27.25
CA ASP A 119 2.44 9.99 27.34
C ASP A 119 3.01 9.13 26.20
N TYR A 120 2.13 8.48 25.44
CA TYR A 120 2.43 7.70 24.25
C TYR A 120 1.47 8.06 23.12
N ASN A 121 1.95 8.01 21.87
CA ASN A 121 1.15 8.25 20.68
C ASN A 121 0.77 6.93 19.98
N SER A 122 -0.49 6.81 19.61
CA SER A 122 -0.97 5.78 18.71
C SER A 122 -0.71 6.22 17.27
N VAL A 123 0.17 5.51 16.56
CA VAL A 123 0.57 5.87 15.19
C VAL A 123 0.39 4.69 14.22
N PRO A 124 0.07 4.94 12.95
CA PRO A 124 -0.06 3.89 11.97
C PRO A 124 1.31 3.26 11.63
N ILE A 125 1.32 1.95 11.48
CA ILE A 125 2.41 1.20 10.85
C ILE A 125 2.12 1.20 9.36
N VAL A 126 2.99 1.84 8.57
CA VAL A 126 2.82 1.95 7.13
C VAL A 126 3.69 0.96 6.36
N GLN A 127 3.17 0.45 5.26
CA GLN A 127 3.86 -0.42 4.34
C GLN A 127 3.73 0.12 2.92
N ASN A 128 4.84 0.18 2.19
CA ASN A 128 4.81 0.55 0.78
C ASN A 128 4.26 -0.60 -0.06
N ARG A 129 3.22 -0.30 -0.84
CA ARG A 129 2.61 -1.24 -1.80
C ARG A 129 2.66 -0.65 -3.19
N VAL A 130 2.91 -1.50 -4.19
CA VAL A 130 2.93 -1.07 -5.59
C VAL A 130 1.52 -1.05 -6.14
N PHE A 131 1.14 0.10 -6.68
CA PHE A 131 -0.07 0.33 -7.45
C PHE A 131 0.29 0.70 -8.88
N LEU A 132 -0.63 0.56 -9.80
CA LEU A 132 -0.46 1.06 -11.15
C LEU A 132 -1.31 2.31 -11.31
N LYS A 133 -0.67 3.43 -11.56
CA LYS A 133 -1.35 4.70 -11.82
C LYS A 133 -1.72 4.80 -13.29
N LYS A 134 -2.96 5.20 -13.57
CA LYS A 134 -3.50 5.51 -14.88
C LYS A 134 -2.99 6.90 -15.31
N GLU A 135 -2.22 6.97 -16.39
CA GLU A 135 -1.74 8.22 -16.96
C GLU A 135 -2.12 8.29 -18.43
N LEU A 136 -2.58 9.46 -18.88
CA LEU A 136 -2.95 9.70 -20.27
C LEU A 136 -1.73 9.63 -21.18
N CYS A 137 -1.85 8.97 -22.34
CA CYS A 137 -0.81 8.92 -23.37
C CYS A 137 -0.83 10.21 -24.23
N ASP A 138 0.17 10.36 -25.09
CA ASP A 138 0.34 11.56 -25.93
C ASP A 138 -0.80 11.75 -26.93
N ASP A 139 -1.48 10.66 -27.31
CA ASP A 139 -2.68 10.66 -28.16
C ASP A 139 -3.93 11.24 -27.48
N LYS A 140 -3.86 11.52 -26.17
CA LYS A 140 -4.94 12.04 -25.32
C LYS A 140 -6.23 11.19 -25.35
N LYS A 141 -6.12 9.92 -25.74
CA LYS A 141 -7.26 8.97 -25.86
C LYS A 141 -7.02 7.65 -25.15
N THR A 142 -5.76 7.23 -25.11
CA THR A 142 -5.36 5.98 -24.45
C THR A 142 -4.58 6.25 -23.18
N TYR A 143 -4.36 5.20 -22.38
CA TYR A 143 -3.74 5.30 -21.06
C TYR A 143 -2.57 4.34 -20.93
N ARG A 144 -1.54 4.77 -20.24
CA ARG A 144 -0.45 3.92 -19.78
C ARG A 144 -0.56 3.64 -18.29
N LEU A 145 -0.04 2.50 -17.89
CA LEU A 145 0.00 2.05 -16.51
C LEU A 145 1.41 2.23 -15.95
N ARG A 146 1.58 3.16 -15.02
CA ARG A 146 2.85 3.44 -14.35
C ARG A 146 2.85 2.87 -12.93
N PRO A 147 3.85 2.04 -12.54
CA PRO A 147 3.98 1.58 -11.17
C PRO A 147 4.33 2.76 -10.26
N VAL A 148 3.64 2.85 -9.13
CA VAL A 148 3.85 3.86 -8.08
C VAL A 148 3.78 3.19 -6.72
N ASN A 149 4.57 3.68 -5.77
CA ASN A 149 4.48 3.26 -4.39
C ASN A 149 3.41 4.07 -3.65
N VAL A 150 2.54 3.36 -2.94
CA VAL A 150 1.51 3.94 -2.08
C VAL A 150 1.73 3.44 -0.67
N GLU A 151 1.82 4.35 0.27
CA GLU A 151 1.88 4.02 1.69
C GLU A 151 0.49 3.57 2.16
N VAL A 152 0.43 2.36 2.70
CA VAL A 152 -0.80 1.76 3.22
C VAL A 152 -0.58 1.42 4.70
N ALA A 153 -1.41 1.98 5.56
CA ALA A 153 -1.40 1.61 6.97
C ALA A 153 -1.89 0.16 7.12
N VAL A 154 -1.13 -0.68 7.81
CA VAL A 154 -1.42 -2.12 8.01
C VAL A 154 -1.83 -2.45 9.44
N GLY A 155 -1.63 -1.53 10.35
CA GLY A 155 -1.95 -1.64 11.77
C GLY A 155 -1.57 -0.37 12.50
N CYS A 156 -1.67 -0.37 13.83
CA CYS A 156 -1.25 0.74 14.68
C CYS A 156 -0.32 0.25 15.79
N THR A 157 0.53 1.14 16.28
CA THR A 157 1.47 0.86 17.37
C THR A 157 1.61 2.07 18.28
N CYS A 158 2.15 1.83 19.47
CA CYS A 158 2.46 2.86 20.44
C CYS A 158 3.91 3.32 20.30
N VAL A 159 4.13 4.62 20.26
CA VAL A 159 5.45 5.23 20.24
C VAL A 159 5.57 6.32 21.30
N ARG A 160 6.78 6.61 21.73
CA ARG A 160 7.03 7.78 22.58
C ARG A 160 6.86 9.05 21.75
N PRO A 161 6.30 10.14 22.32
CA PRO A 161 6.31 11.44 21.66
C PRO A 161 7.72 11.85 21.28
N GLN A 162 7.86 12.55 20.16
CA GLN A 162 9.13 13.21 19.86
C GLN A 162 9.29 14.37 20.83
N SER A 163 10.37 14.34 21.63
CA SER A 163 10.77 15.51 22.41
C SER A 163 11.15 16.63 21.44
N SER A 164 10.43 17.74 21.49
CA SER A 164 10.81 18.99 20.83
C SER A 164 12.01 19.61 21.52
#